data_f1d183e0d6db7edef8cd0c9a1061d504
#
_entry.id   f1d183e0d6db7edef8cd0c9a1061d504
#
_cell.length_a   1.000
_cell.length_b   1.000
_cell.length_c   1.000
_cell.angle_alpha   90.00
_cell.angle_beta   90.00
_cell.angle_gamma   90.00
#
_symmetry.space_group_name_H-M   'P 1'
#
loop_
_entity.id
_entity.type
_entity.pdbx_description
1 polymer ?
#
loop_
_entity_poly.entity_id
_entity_poly.type
_entity_poly.pdbx_seq_one_letter_code
_entity_poly.pdbx_strand_id
1 'polypeptide(L)'
;LLNRAEAAYELTQLGKTTSEDGDSYRDEAFRCINLIRERAGADLLASAADLNSVDIVRRERRKELAFENQTYWDLRRWRIFYDEQNTTRYRILMPFFATDVNKYFFDVRFTEPRAGYNYIFTYDTRYYYQPLPSGELTKNPNLKNNPGF
;
A
#
# COMPACT_ATOMS: atom_id res chain seq x y z
N LEU A 1 4.68 0.57 -15.26
CA LEU A 1 5.32 1.73 -14.61
C LEU A 1 5.42 1.55 -13.09
N LEU A 2 4.33 1.28 -12.34
CA LEU A 2 4.33 1.18 -10.87
C LEU A 2 5.30 0.13 -10.31
N ASN A 3 5.30 -1.09 -10.88
CA ASN A 3 6.25 -2.13 -10.46
C ASN A 3 7.70 -1.70 -10.69
N ARG A 4 7.95 -1.01 -11.81
CA ARG A 4 9.28 -0.50 -12.15
C ARG A 4 9.70 0.63 -11.20
N ALA A 5 8.78 1.55 -10.88
CA ALA A 5 9.04 2.62 -9.91
C ALA A 5 9.38 2.06 -8.52
N GLU A 6 8.61 1.07 -8.06
CA GLU A 6 8.84 0.44 -6.77
C GLU A 6 10.18 -0.31 -6.74
N ALA A 7 10.44 -1.16 -7.73
CA ALA A 7 11.70 -1.91 -7.80
C ALA A 7 12.92 -0.97 -7.85
N ALA A 8 12.87 0.08 -8.68
CA ALA A 8 13.93 1.07 -8.77
C ALA A 8 14.14 1.82 -7.44
N TYR A 9 13.05 2.22 -6.77
CA TYR A 9 13.15 2.86 -5.47
C TYR A 9 13.75 1.93 -4.41
N GLU A 10 13.29 0.69 -4.31
CA GLU A 10 13.82 -0.29 -3.35
C GLU A 10 15.31 -0.60 -3.59
N LEU A 11 15.76 -0.64 -4.84
CA LEU A 11 17.19 -0.77 -5.15
C LEU A 11 18.00 0.38 -4.56
N THR A 12 17.49 1.61 -4.59
CA THR A 12 18.18 2.75 -3.95
C THR A 12 18.29 2.58 -2.44
N GLN A 13 17.28 1.98 -1.79
CA GLN A 13 17.33 1.70 -0.35
C GLN A 13 18.36 0.62 0.01
N LEU A 14 18.64 -0.29 -0.92
CA LEU A 14 19.70 -1.30 -0.80
C LEU A 14 21.10 -0.76 -1.15
N GLY A 15 21.24 0.56 -1.34
CA GLY A 15 22.51 1.21 -1.69
C GLY A 15 22.94 1.02 -3.14
N LYS A 16 22.05 0.52 -4.01
CA LYS A 16 22.28 0.45 -5.46
C LYS A 16 21.90 1.79 -6.09
N THR A 17 22.85 2.45 -6.71
CA THR A 17 22.61 3.80 -7.28
C THR A 17 22.26 3.76 -8.75
N THR A 18 22.90 2.87 -9.51
CA THR A 18 22.79 2.80 -10.96
C THR A 18 22.62 1.38 -11.46
N SER A 19 21.98 1.23 -12.61
CA SER A 19 21.89 0.00 -13.38
C SER A 19 23.26 -0.37 -14.00
N GLU A 20 23.34 -1.54 -14.62
CA GLU A 20 24.53 -1.98 -15.39
C GLU A 20 24.82 -1.00 -16.56
N ASP A 21 23.77 -0.40 -17.13
CA ASP A 21 23.84 0.56 -18.22
C ASP A 21 24.17 2.00 -17.72
N GLY A 22 24.30 2.21 -16.41
CA GLY A 22 24.65 3.48 -15.80
C GLY A 22 23.45 4.38 -15.48
N ASP A 23 22.21 3.95 -15.72
CA ASP A 23 21.01 4.72 -15.42
C ASP A 23 20.75 4.79 -13.91
N SER A 24 20.41 5.97 -13.41
CA SER A 24 20.07 6.17 -12.02
C SER A 24 18.73 5.52 -11.66
N TYR A 25 18.74 4.61 -10.68
CA TYR A 25 17.51 4.00 -10.17
C TYR A 25 16.55 5.03 -9.56
N ARG A 26 17.06 6.05 -8.92
CA ARG A 26 16.22 7.10 -8.33
C ARG A 26 15.53 7.93 -9.39
N ASP A 27 16.24 8.30 -10.45
CA ASP A 27 15.66 9.05 -11.57
C ASP A 27 14.66 8.19 -12.33
N GLU A 28 14.90 6.89 -12.44
CA GLU A 28 13.96 5.96 -13.06
C GLU A 28 12.66 5.85 -12.26
N ALA A 29 12.74 5.73 -10.92
CA ALA A 29 11.55 5.73 -10.08
C ALA A 29 10.77 7.04 -10.21
N PHE A 30 11.46 8.18 -10.17
CA PHE A 30 10.89 9.50 -10.35
C PHE A 30 10.19 9.65 -11.70
N ARG A 31 10.85 9.26 -12.79
CA ARG A 31 10.30 9.29 -14.14
C ARG A 31 9.02 8.45 -14.24
N CYS A 32 9.04 7.24 -13.71
CA CYS A 32 7.87 6.35 -13.73
C CYS A 32 6.68 6.92 -12.97
N ILE A 33 6.91 7.53 -11.80
CA ILE A 33 5.83 8.17 -11.02
C ILE A 33 5.27 9.38 -11.78
N ASN A 34 6.12 10.23 -12.34
CA ASN A 34 5.66 11.41 -13.05
C ASN A 34 4.89 11.07 -14.33
N LEU A 35 5.24 10.02 -15.05
CA LEU A 35 4.45 9.55 -16.19
C LEU A 35 3.03 9.14 -15.80
N ILE A 36 2.85 8.55 -14.60
CA ILE A 36 1.54 8.19 -14.09
C ILE A 36 0.75 9.46 -13.73
N ARG A 37 1.39 10.38 -13.02
CA ARG A 37 0.78 11.64 -12.58
C ARG A 37 0.39 12.51 -13.75
N GLU A 38 1.27 12.65 -14.76
CA GLU A 38 0.99 13.37 -16.00
C GLU A 38 -0.24 12.84 -16.71
N ARG A 39 -0.32 11.51 -16.89
CA ARG A 39 -1.50 10.87 -17.48
C ARG A 39 -2.78 11.13 -16.67
N ALA A 40 -2.69 11.19 -15.35
CA ALA A 40 -3.81 11.44 -14.44
C ALA A 40 -4.15 12.93 -14.30
N GLY A 41 -3.38 13.84 -14.90
CA GLY A 41 -3.54 15.29 -14.72
C GLY A 41 -3.25 15.77 -13.30
N ALA A 42 -2.39 15.05 -12.57
CA ALA A 42 -1.99 15.38 -11.19
C ALA A 42 -0.67 16.18 -11.17
N ASP A 43 -0.45 16.91 -10.09
CA ASP A 43 0.79 17.66 -9.89
C ASP A 43 2.01 16.74 -9.94
N LEU A 44 2.99 17.10 -10.74
CA LEU A 44 4.24 16.35 -10.87
C LEU A 44 5.14 16.55 -9.65
N LEU A 45 5.97 15.57 -9.35
CA LEU A 45 7.12 15.75 -8.48
C LEU A 45 8.11 16.67 -9.19
N ALA A 46 8.68 17.63 -8.47
CA ALA A 46 9.59 18.61 -9.06
C ALA A 46 10.98 18.02 -9.32
N SER A 47 11.41 17.07 -8.49
CA SER A 47 12.73 16.44 -8.59
C SER A 47 12.73 15.02 -8.05
N ALA A 48 13.75 14.24 -8.39
CA ALA A 48 13.96 12.90 -7.83
C ALA A 48 14.20 12.94 -6.30
N ALA A 49 14.65 14.08 -5.74
CA ALA A 49 14.81 14.27 -4.31
C ALA A 49 13.47 14.24 -3.55
N ASP A 50 12.37 14.58 -4.21
CA ASP A 50 11.02 14.54 -3.63
C ASP A 50 10.56 13.10 -3.35
N LEU A 51 11.16 12.10 -4.01
CA LEU A 51 11.01 10.69 -3.65
C LEU A 51 11.87 10.34 -2.43
N ASN A 52 11.55 10.91 -1.28
CA ASN A 52 12.31 10.73 -0.05
C ASN A 52 11.80 9.60 0.86
N SER A 53 10.68 8.98 0.52
CA SER A 53 10.08 7.86 1.24
C SER A 53 9.46 6.85 0.28
N VAL A 54 9.55 5.57 0.61
CA VAL A 54 8.84 4.48 -0.09
C VAL A 54 7.32 4.70 -0.09
N ASP A 55 6.80 5.39 0.92
CA ASP A 55 5.36 5.66 1.05
C ASP A 55 4.83 6.53 -0.10
N ILE A 56 5.66 7.34 -0.72
CA ILE A 56 5.27 8.12 -1.90
C ILE A 56 4.94 7.17 -3.05
N VAL A 57 5.82 6.21 -3.33
CA VAL A 57 5.62 5.21 -4.38
C VAL A 57 4.42 4.31 -4.07
N ARG A 58 4.31 3.84 -2.82
CA ARG A 58 3.20 3.01 -2.34
C ARG A 58 1.87 3.74 -2.41
N ARG A 59 1.84 5.02 -2.05
CA ARG A 59 0.63 5.85 -2.14
C ARG A 59 0.20 6.08 -3.58
N GLU A 60 1.14 6.32 -4.48
CA GLU A 60 0.82 6.45 -5.90
C GLU A 60 0.24 5.16 -6.47
N ARG A 61 0.83 4.01 -6.09
CA ARG A 61 0.32 2.69 -6.45
C ARG A 61 -1.09 2.45 -5.91
N ARG A 62 -1.36 2.80 -4.66
CA ARG A 62 -2.71 2.66 -4.05
C ARG A 62 -3.76 3.52 -4.74
N LYS A 63 -3.41 4.73 -5.18
CA LYS A 63 -4.32 5.60 -5.92
C LYS A 63 -4.62 5.05 -7.30
N GLU A 64 -3.59 4.66 -8.02
CA GLU A 64 -3.68 4.19 -9.40
C GLU A 64 -4.45 2.87 -9.51
N LEU A 65 -4.22 1.93 -8.60
CA LEU A 65 -4.83 0.61 -8.58
C LEU A 65 -6.02 0.53 -7.61
N ALA A 66 -6.64 1.67 -7.29
CA ALA A 66 -7.82 1.70 -6.44
C ALA A 66 -8.94 0.86 -7.08
N PHE A 67 -9.62 0.05 -6.25
CA PHE A 67 -10.70 -0.87 -6.65
C PHE A 67 -10.29 -2.07 -7.52
N GLU A 68 -8.99 -2.27 -7.78
CA GLU A 68 -8.46 -3.42 -8.53
C GLU A 68 -8.04 -4.60 -7.64
N ASN A 69 -8.40 -4.60 -6.36
CA ASN A 69 -8.03 -5.62 -5.36
C ASN A 69 -6.52 -5.77 -5.12
N GLN A 70 -5.69 -4.84 -5.62
CA GLN A 70 -4.23 -4.93 -5.48
C GLN A 70 -3.77 -4.56 -4.07
N THR A 71 -4.44 -3.63 -3.39
CA THR A 71 -4.05 -3.12 -2.07
C THR A 71 -3.88 -4.22 -1.03
N TYR A 72 -4.78 -5.22 -1.02
CA TYR A 72 -4.69 -6.34 -0.09
C TYR A 72 -3.37 -7.12 -0.24
N TRP A 73 -2.99 -7.42 -1.48
CA TRP A 73 -1.77 -8.15 -1.78
C TRP A 73 -0.53 -7.31 -1.55
N ASP A 74 -0.58 -6.03 -1.90
CA ASP A 74 0.50 -5.08 -1.68
C ASP A 74 0.82 -4.92 -0.18
N LEU A 75 -0.17 -4.72 0.66
CA LEU A 75 0.02 -4.61 2.12
C LEU A 75 0.64 -5.88 2.71
N ARG A 76 0.27 -7.06 2.19
CA ARG A 76 0.85 -8.33 2.63
C ARG A 76 2.31 -8.49 2.20
N ARG A 77 2.64 -8.22 0.94
CA ARG A 77 4.03 -8.35 0.47
C ARG A 77 4.95 -7.28 1.05
N TRP A 78 4.44 -6.09 1.36
CA TRP A 78 5.18 -5.05 2.06
C TRP A 78 5.33 -5.31 3.56
N ARG A 79 4.64 -6.31 4.10
CA ARG A 79 4.63 -6.64 5.53
C ARG A 79 4.08 -5.53 6.44
N ILE A 80 3.22 -4.66 5.93
CA ILE A 80 2.55 -3.59 6.66
C ILE A 80 1.05 -3.82 6.82
N PHE A 81 0.56 -4.98 6.43
CA PHE A 81 -0.87 -5.31 6.51
C PHE A 81 -1.39 -5.21 7.95
N TYR A 82 -0.60 -5.69 8.89
CA TYR A 82 -0.91 -5.64 10.31
C TYR A 82 -1.08 -4.19 10.81
N ASP A 83 -0.10 -3.33 10.54
CA ASP A 83 -0.09 -1.94 10.99
C ASP A 83 -1.24 -1.14 10.36
N GLU A 84 -1.43 -1.27 9.06
CA GLU A 84 -2.45 -0.55 8.31
C GLU A 84 -3.88 -1.01 8.64
N GLN A 85 -4.09 -2.28 8.97
CA GLN A 85 -5.42 -2.82 9.24
C GLN A 85 -5.82 -2.78 10.71
N ASN A 86 -4.86 -2.66 11.63
CA ASN A 86 -5.15 -2.51 13.07
C ASN A 86 -5.49 -1.08 13.48
N THR A 87 -5.58 -0.15 12.53
CA THR A 87 -6.01 1.22 12.79
C THR A 87 -7.53 1.33 12.87
N THR A 88 -8.00 2.36 13.56
CA THR A 88 -9.43 2.69 13.62
C THR A 88 -9.96 2.98 12.21
N ARG A 89 -11.03 2.32 11.83
CA ARG A 89 -11.64 2.50 10.50
C ARG A 89 -12.70 3.58 10.55
N TYR A 90 -12.62 4.48 9.59
CA TYR A 90 -13.62 5.51 9.35
C TYR A 90 -14.74 4.94 8.49
N ARG A 91 -15.98 5.22 8.85
CA ARG A 91 -17.14 4.71 8.10
C ARG A 91 -17.68 5.68 7.07
N ILE A 92 -17.62 6.97 7.35
CA ILE A 92 -18.28 7.99 6.54
C ILE A 92 -17.34 9.17 6.36
N LEU A 93 -17.04 9.49 5.11
CA LEU A 93 -16.52 10.78 4.70
C LEU A 93 -17.69 11.60 4.18
N MET A 94 -18.12 12.61 4.93
CA MET A 94 -19.19 13.50 4.50
C MET A 94 -18.60 14.75 3.86
N PRO A 95 -18.88 14.98 2.57
CA PRO A 95 -18.44 16.20 1.92
C PRO A 95 -19.33 17.38 2.35
N PHE A 96 -18.71 18.47 2.72
CA PHE A 96 -19.33 19.76 2.97
C PHE A 96 -18.72 20.79 2.04
N PHE A 97 -19.54 21.62 1.45
CA PHE A 97 -19.07 22.76 0.68
C PHE A 97 -19.14 24.02 1.53
N ALA A 98 -17.97 24.63 1.80
CA ALA A 98 -17.90 25.91 2.48
C ALA A 98 -17.92 27.06 1.47
N THR A 99 -19.01 27.81 1.46
CA THR A 99 -19.25 28.86 0.48
C THR A 99 -18.37 30.10 0.69
N ASP A 100 -17.94 30.34 1.92
CA ASP A 100 -17.05 31.44 2.31
C ASP A 100 -15.64 31.32 1.75
N VAL A 101 -15.13 30.08 1.62
CA VAL A 101 -13.82 29.78 1.05
C VAL A 101 -13.86 29.06 -0.31
N ASN A 102 -15.06 28.80 -0.82
CA ASN A 102 -15.32 28.12 -2.10
C ASN A 102 -14.56 26.79 -2.22
N LYS A 103 -14.59 25.96 -1.17
CA LYS A 103 -13.89 24.68 -1.09
C LYS A 103 -14.75 23.58 -0.47
N TYR A 104 -14.47 22.35 -0.87
CA TYR A 104 -15.00 21.16 -0.21
C TYR A 104 -14.13 20.78 0.98
N PHE A 105 -14.78 20.43 2.07
CA PHE A 105 -14.19 19.79 3.24
C PHE A 105 -14.82 18.42 3.43
N PHE A 106 -14.05 17.50 4.00
CA PHE A 106 -14.55 16.19 4.36
C PHE A 106 -14.58 16.07 5.87
N ASP A 107 -15.79 15.88 6.42
CA ASP A 107 -15.95 15.52 7.82
C ASP A 107 -15.84 14.00 7.96
N VAL A 108 -14.95 13.57 8.85
CA VAL A 108 -14.70 12.16 9.12
C VAL A 108 -15.54 11.76 10.31
N ARG A 109 -16.62 11.02 10.09
CA ARG A 109 -17.49 10.55 11.15
C ARG A 109 -17.20 9.10 11.51
N PHE A 110 -16.94 8.90 12.78
CA PHE A 110 -16.98 7.57 13.38
C PHE A 110 -18.45 7.20 13.60
N THR A 111 -18.85 6.06 13.09
CA THR A 111 -20.15 5.52 13.47
C THR A 111 -19.95 4.64 14.69
N GLU A 112 -20.82 4.80 15.68
CA GLU A 112 -20.93 3.87 16.80
C GLU A 112 -21.01 2.42 16.29
N PRO A 113 -20.29 1.50 16.93
CA PRO A 113 -20.41 0.09 16.57
C PRO A 113 -21.86 -0.34 16.70
N ARG A 114 -22.43 -0.94 15.67
CA ARG A 114 -23.69 -1.67 15.86
C ARG A 114 -23.47 -2.72 16.92
N ALA A 115 -24.44 -2.86 17.83
CA ALA A 115 -24.40 -3.91 18.85
C ALA A 115 -24.07 -5.28 18.21
N GLY A 116 -23.03 -5.94 18.72
CA GLY A 116 -22.55 -7.22 18.19
C GLY A 116 -21.46 -7.14 17.11
N TYR A 117 -21.09 -5.96 16.62
CA TYR A 117 -19.97 -5.79 15.70
C TYR A 117 -18.82 -5.07 16.36
N ASN A 118 -17.70 -5.76 16.51
CA ASN A 118 -16.46 -5.16 16.93
C ASN A 118 -15.74 -4.62 15.69
N TYR A 119 -15.60 -3.29 15.59
CA TYR A 119 -14.95 -2.63 14.44
C TYR A 119 -13.43 -2.51 14.59
N ILE A 120 -12.90 -2.90 15.73
CA ILE A 120 -11.47 -3.03 15.94
C ILE A 120 -11.09 -4.42 15.46
N PHE A 121 -10.49 -4.47 14.27
CA PHE A 121 -9.91 -5.71 13.79
C PHE A 121 -8.48 -5.81 14.29
N THR A 122 -8.22 -6.82 15.08
CA THR A 122 -6.86 -7.20 15.47
C THR A 122 -6.40 -8.27 14.50
N TYR A 123 -5.37 -7.94 13.74
CA TYR A 123 -4.75 -8.88 12.83
C TYR A 123 -3.52 -9.50 13.48
N ASP A 124 -3.41 -10.80 13.43
CA ASP A 124 -2.25 -11.57 13.86
C ASP A 124 -1.26 -11.73 12.70
N THR A 125 0.03 -11.77 12.98
CA THR A 125 1.09 -11.98 11.99
C THR A 125 0.94 -13.26 11.17
N ARG A 126 0.24 -14.27 11.71
CA ARG A 126 -0.12 -15.50 10.97
C ARG A 126 -0.91 -15.20 9.69
N TYR A 127 -1.68 -14.11 9.64
CA TYR A 127 -2.47 -13.77 8.45
C TYR A 127 -1.64 -13.33 7.22
N TYR A 128 -0.32 -13.20 7.36
CA TYR A 128 0.56 -13.09 6.20
C TYR A 128 0.69 -14.39 5.42
N TYR A 129 0.30 -15.51 6.04
CA TYR A 129 0.40 -16.85 5.49
C TYR A 129 -0.99 -17.45 5.31
N GLN A 130 -1.04 -18.54 4.56
CA GLN A 130 -2.23 -19.39 4.47
C GLN A 130 -1.88 -20.73 5.13
N PRO A 131 -2.83 -21.39 5.80
CA PRO A 131 -2.58 -22.73 6.29
C PRO A 131 -2.40 -23.69 5.10
N LEU A 132 -1.51 -24.64 5.24
CA LEU A 132 -1.42 -25.74 4.28
C LEU A 132 -2.66 -26.63 4.41
N PRO A 133 -3.19 -27.17 3.31
CA PRO A 133 -4.33 -28.08 3.36
C PRO A 133 -4.06 -29.27 4.28
N SER A 134 -4.97 -29.57 5.18
CA SER A 134 -4.83 -30.66 6.16
C SER A 134 -4.54 -32.01 5.52
N GLY A 135 -5.14 -32.28 4.34
CA GLY A 135 -4.89 -33.49 3.58
C GLY A 135 -3.43 -33.65 3.13
N GLU A 136 -2.74 -32.56 2.83
CA GLU A 136 -1.32 -32.61 2.44
C GLU A 136 -0.41 -32.82 3.67
N LEU A 137 -0.76 -32.22 4.79
CA LEU A 137 -0.06 -32.45 6.06
C LEU A 137 -0.17 -33.91 6.52
N THR A 138 -1.33 -34.54 6.30
CA THR A 138 -1.55 -35.94 6.64
C THR A 138 -0.77 -36.91 5.73
N LYS A 139 -0.65 -36.58 4.45
CA LYS A 139 0.09 -37.41 3.47
C LYS A 139 1.62 -37.33 3.64
N ASN A 140 2.11 -36.19 4.11
CA ASN A 140 3.55 -35.97 4.23
C ASN A 140 3.92 -35.54 5.66
N PRO A 141 4.38 -36.48 6.51
CA PRO A 141 4.73 -36.20 7.91
C PRO A 141 5.93 -35.22 8.06
N ASN A 142 6.69 -35.01 7.02
CA ASN A 142 7.80 -34.05 7.02
C ASN A 142 7.35 -32.62 6.70
N LEU A 143 6.10 -32.44 6.25
CA LEU A 143 5.54 -31.13 5.95
C LEU A 143 5.05 -30.47 7.23
N LYS A 144 5.56 -29.29 7.51
CA LYS A 144 5.12 -28.48 8.64
C LYS A 144 4.23 -27.35 8.14
N ASN A 145 3.19 -27.04 8.90
CA ASN A 145 2.32 -25.91 8.58
C ASN A 145 3.07 -24.58 8.65
N ASN A 146 2.49 -23.56 8.04
CA ASN A 146 3.01 -22.20 8.13
C ASN A 146 2.93 -21.68 9.58
N PRO A 147 3.79 -20.73 9.97
CA PRO A 147 3.80 -20.18 11.32
C PRO A 147 2.41 -19.68 11.76
N GLY A 148 1.98 -20.10 12.94
CA GLY A 148 0.71 -19.70 13.54
C GLY A 148 -0.50 -20.59 13.19
N PHE A 149 -0.28 -21.70 12.46
CA PHE A 149 -1.30 -22.69 12.12
C PHE A 149 -0.92 -24.10 12.58
#